data_05fb9598cb29ea890f95222587baa411
#
_entry.id   05fb9598cb29ea890f95222587baa411
#
_cell.length_a   1.000
_cell.length_b   1.000
_cell.length_c   1.000
_cell.angle_alpha   90.00
_cell.angle_beta   90.00
_cell.angle_gamma   90.00
#
_symmetry.space_group_name_H-M   'P 1'
#
loop_
_entity.id
_entity.type
_entity.pdbx_description
1 polymer ?
#
loop_
_entity_poly.entity_id
_entity_poly.type
_entity_poly.pdbx_seq_one_letter_code
_entity_poly.pdbx_strand_id
1 'polypeptide(L)'
;MIPMTGETVSQIFRDTAYIRIGGTDAETACAEYFITHLKNLGLDARLDPFDVQMGDVHRAVLQITDDTGIHEVPCRGYMCAGSGEVEAPFYYLTANDDKMSLAGVKGKIVLFDGYLGYWLYQDLCERGAVGIISYDGNVNFTDRDMDRRELRGWVADANGEKKGRKKLPAVHINAKDAVTLIENNAKTAKITLCQHEYTAQSHNVILDLPGTDAERAKDVIIFTAHYDSTHLSQGEDDNMSGSICLLAMAEYFAAHEHARTLRFVWCGSEERGLLGSKAYCANHSGELDRIGLCINVDMIGCTMGKFIACCTSEEHLVHYISYMGREYGFQTAPYQDVYSSDSTPFSDKGIPSVSFARAAPRETAMIHNAYDTMASMKTEHMIRDMEFITAFSERMANAVYLPVTREIPDKMKEKLEKYLCRKR
;
A
#
# COMPACT_ATOMS: atom_id res chain seq x y z
N MET A 1 -2.53 29.00 -5.01
CA MET A 1 -2.27 28.26 -6.29
C MET A 1 -0.94 27.58 -6.12
N ILE A 2 -0.86 26.26 -6.32
CA ILE A 2 0.40 25.51 -6.24
C ILE A 2 1.36 26.00 -7.34
N PRO A 3 2.69 26.01 -7.08
CA PRO A 3 3.67 26.48 -8.05
C PRO A 3 3.90 25.50 -9.20
N MET A 4 3.62 24.22 -8.98
CA MET A 4 3.89 23.13 -9.94
C MET A 4 2.95 23.19 -11.15
N THR A 5 3.52 23.17 -12.36
CA THR A 5 2.77 23.17 -13.64
C THR A 5 2.43 21.76 -14.11
N GLY A 6 1.44 21.62 -15.00
CA GLY A 6 1.13 20.33 -15.62
C GLY A 6 2.28 19.72 -16.42
N GLU A 7 3.17 20.56 -16.98
CA GLU A 7 4.38 20.09 -17.65
C GLU A 7 5.39 19.51 -16.66
N THR A 8 5.58 20.16 -15.52
CA THR A 8 6.44 19.66 -14.43
C THR A 8 5.91 18.32 -13.90
N VAL A 9 4.60 18.22 -13.63
CA VAL A 9 3.94 16.97 -13.23
C VAL A 9 4.21 15.86 -14.24
N SER A 10 3.98 16.15 -15.53
CA SER A 10 4.23 15.18 -16.60
C SER A 10 5.69 14.78 -16.73
N GLN A 11 6.63 15.70 -16.45
CA GLN A 11 8.06 15.39 -16.46
C GLN A 11 8.44 14.44 -15.33
N ILE A 12 7.95 14.69 -14.11
CA ILE A 12 8.22 13.82 -12.96
C ILE A 12 7.69 12.40 -13.23
N PHE A 13 6.47 12.26 -13.78
CA PHE A 13 5.97 10.94 -14.18
C PHE A 13 6.88 10.25 -15.17
N ARG A 14 7.33 10.93 -16.24
CA ARG A 14 8.28 10.33 -17.21
C ARG A 14 9.58 9.87 -16.56
N ASP A 15 10.10 10.64 -15.62
CA ASP A 15 11.36 10.35 -14.93
C ASP A 15 11.23 9.18 -13.95
N THR A 16 10.03 8.90 -13.48
CA THR A 16 9.72 7.87 -12.47
C THR A 16 8.86 6.71 -12.98
N ALA A 17 8.57 6.67 -14.31
CA ALA A 17 7.76 5.63 -14.96
C ALA A 17 8.53 4.30 -15.10
N TYR A 18 8.93 3.71 -13.98
CA TYR A 18 9.57 2.39 -13.91
C TYR A 18 9.15 1.66 -12.63
N ILE A 19 9.33 0.35 -12.61
CA ILE A 19 8.98 -0.50 -11.46
C ILE A 19 9.93 -0.21 -10.30
N ARG A 20 9.38 0.12 -9.12
CA ARG A 20 10.11 0.59 -7.93
C ARG A 20 9.78 -0.26 -6.70
N ILE A 21 10.05 -1.56 -6.80
CA ILE A 21 9.72 -2.50 -5.71
C ILE A 21 10.50 -2.12 -4.46
N GLY A 22 9.80 -2.08 -3.33
CA GLY A 22 10.39 -1.81 -2.01
C GLY A 22 11.59 -2.72 -1.69
N GLY A 23 12.73 -2.12 -1.30
CA GLY A 23 13.98 -2.82 -1.00
C GLY A 23 14.85 -3.12 -2.23
N THR A 24 14.60 -2.49 -3.39
CA THR A 24 15.43 -2.62 -4.58
C THR A 24 16.20 -1.34 -4.89
N ASP A 25 17.25 -1.46 -5.73
CA ASP A 25 18.01 -0.30 -6.22
C ASP A 25 17.11 0.70 -6.98
N ALA A 26 16.05 0.21 -7.63
CA ALA A 26 15.10 1.05 -8.35
C ALA A 26 14.27 1.94 -7.38
N GLU A 27 13.85 1.40 -6.23
CA GLU A 27 13.21 2.19 -5.17
C GLU A 27 14.21 3.23 -4.63
N THR A 28 15.43 2.84 -4.33
CA THR A 28 16.49 3.74 -3.85
C THR A 28 16.76 4.87 -4.84
N ALA A 29 16.85 4.57 -6.14
CA ALA A 29 17.04 5.58 -7.19
C ALA A 29 15.88 6.60 -7.21
N CYS A 30 14.64 6.18 -6.96
CA CYS A 30 13.49 7.08 -6.84
C CYS A 30 13.58 7.97 -5.59
N ALA A 31 14.01 7.43 -4.45
CA ALA A 31 14.25 8.21 -3.24
C ALA A 31 15.35 9.29 -3.48
N GLU A 32 16.43 8.93 -4.16
CA GLU A 32 17.50 9.85 -4.54
C GLU A 32 17.02 10.92 -5.56
N TYR A 33 16.11 10.56 -6.44
CA TYR A 33 15.45 11.52 -7.33
C TYR A 33 14.72 12.59 -6.52
N PHE A 34 13.93 12.22 -5.50
CA PHE A 34 13.26 13.19 -4.63
C PHE A 34 14.24 14.06 -3.84
N ILE A 35 15.30 13.48 -3.29
CA ILE A 35 16.35 14.25 -2.61
C ILE A 35 16.95 15.30 -3.56
N THR A 36 17.26 14.90 -4.79
CA THR A 36 17.83 15.79 -5.81
C THR A 36 16.84 16.88 -6.22
N HIS A 37 15.59 16.53 -6.44
CA HIS A 37 14.52 17.48 -6.79
C HIS A 37 14.35 18.54 -5.70
N LEU A 38 14.22 18.12 -4.45
CA LEU A 38 14.06 19.00 -3.29
C LEU A 38 15.30 19.89 -3.08
N LYS A 39 16.50 19.34 -3.24
CA LYS A 39 17.76 20.10 -3.16
C LYS A 39 17.84 21.20 -4.22
N ASN A 40 17.35 20.95 -5.44
CA ASN A 40 17.29 21.96 -6.49
C ASN A 40 16.34 23.13 -6.15
N LEU A 41 15.35 22.87 -5.27
CA LEU A 41 14.47 23.91 -4.70
C LEU A 41 15.07 24.57 -3.44
N GLY A 42 16.28 24.21 -3.03
CA GLY A 42 16.94 24.71 -1.83
C GLY A 42 16.43 24.06 -0.53
N LEU A 43 15.76 22.93 -0.62
CA LEU A 43 15.18 22.19 0.51
C LEU A 43 16.10 21.03 0.92
N ASP A 44 16.35 20.88 2.22
CA ASP A 44 17.25 19.87 2.78
C ASP A 44 16.47 18.66 3.28
N ALA A 45 16.25 17.70 2.38
CA ALA A 45 15.62 16.43 2.70
C ALA A 45 16.68 15.34 2.97
N ARG A 46 16.31 14.33 3.75
CA ARG A 46 17.19 13.22 4.12
C ARG A 46 16.55 11.86 3.90
N LEU A 47 17.40 10.85 3.68
CA LEU A 47 16.99 9.45 3.70
C LEU A 47 16.88 8.95 5.16
N ASP A 48 15.85 8.16 5.43
CA ASP A 48 15.61 7.46 6.70
C ASP A 48 15.54 5.96 6.41
N PRO A 49 16.67 5.22 6.51
CA PRO A 49 16.77 3.83 6.10
C PRO A 49 16.10 2.87 7.08
N PHE A 50 15.57 1.77 6.56
CA PHE A 50 15.04 0.66 7.34
C PHE A 50 15.20 -0.67 6.61
N ASP A 51 15.24 -1.76 7.38
CA ASP A 51 15.43 -3.10 6.83
C ASP A 51 14.11 -3.71 6.34
N VAL A 52 14.20 -4.41 5.20
CA VAL A 52 13.08 -5.16 4.62
C VAL A 52 13.53 -6.57 4.23
N GLN A 53 12.66 -7.55 4.42
CA GLN A 53 12.93 -8.93 3.98
C GLN A 53 12.62 -9.07 2.49
N MET A 54 13.55 -9.61 1.74
CA MET A 54 13.45 -9.85 0.31
C MET A 54 13.55 -11.33 -0.01
N GLY A 55 13.02 -11.73 -1.14
CA GLY A 55 13.16 -13.08 -1.67
C GLY A 55 13.46 -13.06 -3.17
N ASP A 56 14.54 -13.69 -3.58
CA ASP A 56 14.84 -13.89 -4.98
C ASP A 56 14.37 -15.28 -5.42
N VAL A 57 13.28 -15.32 -6.18
CA VAL A 57 12.65 -16.57 -6.63
C VAL A 57 13.36 -17.06 -7.90
N HIS A 58 14.19 -18.07 -7.74
CA HIS A 58 14.95 -18.69 -8.85
C HIS A 58 14.14 -19.70 -9.65
N ARG A 59 13.20 -20.38 -9.00
CA ARG A 59 12.37 -21.42 -9.63
C ARG A 59 11.00 -21.51 -8.95
N ALA A 60 9.96 -21.51 -9.78
CA ALA A 60 8.59 -21.83 -9.37
C ALA A 60 7.99 -22.73 -10.43
N VAL A 61 7.50 -23.91 -10.04
CA VAL A 61 6.85 -24.87 -10.92
C VAL A 61 5.61 -25.39 -10.23
N LEU A 62 4.50 -25.42 -10.96
CA LEU A 62 3.26 -26.06 -10.57
C LEU A 62 2.93 -27.17 -11.58
N GLN A 63 2.95 -28.41 -11.12
CA GLN A 63 2.47 -29.56 -11.91
C GLN A 63 1.12 -30.01 -11.35
N ILE A 64 0.20 -30.32 -12.24
CA ILE A 64 -1.14 -30.81 -11.90
C ILE A 64 -1.34 -32.19 -12.55
N THR A 65 -1.95 -33.09 -11.80
CA THR A 65 -2.53 -34.33 -12.32
C THR A 65 -4.03 -34.20 -12.30
N ASP A 66 -4.65 -34.32 -13.47
CA ASP A 66 -6.10 -34.25 -13.67
C ASP A 66 -6.60 -35.32 -14.63
N ASP A 67 -7.82 -35.20 -15.15
CA ASP A 67 -8.40 -36.18 -16.09
C ASP A 67 -7.74 -36.17 -17.48
N THR A 68 -6.97 -35.12 -17.81
CA THR A 68 -6.21 -35.00 -19.07
C THR A 68 -4.78 -35.54 -18.96
N GLY A 69 -4.29 -35.79 -17.75
CA GLY A 69 -2.94 -36.31 -17.48
C GLY A 69 -2.12 -35.43 -16.52
N ILE A 70 -0.80 -35.47 -16.69
CA ILE A 70 0.13 -34.64 -15.91
C ILE A 70 0.66 -33.53 -16.81
N HIS A 71 0.53 -32.29 -16.36
CA HIS A 71 1.01 -31.12 -17.09
C HIS A 71 1.46 -29.99 -16.16
N GLU A 72 2.25 -29.06 -16.68
CA GLU A 72 2.65 -27.87 -15.96
C GLU A 72 1.65 -26.73 -16.21
N VAL A 73 1.36 -25.96 -15.14
CA VAL A 73 0.53 -24.76 -15.19
C VAL A 73 1.43 -23.53 -15.02
N PRO A 74 1.32 -22.53 -15.88
CA PRO A 74 2.07 -21.28 -15.71
C PRO A 74 1.81 -20.69 -14.32
N CYS A 75 2.88 -20.43 -13.56
CA CYS A 75 2.74 -19.89 -12.22
C CYS A 75 3.89 -18.93 -11.88
N ARG A 76 3.68 -18.11 -10.85
CA ARG A 76 4.69 -17.29 -10.21
C ARG A 76 4.84 -17.71 -8.75
N GLY A 77 6.09 -17.86 -8.29
CA GLY A 77 6.34 -18.16 -6.88
C GLY A 77 6.05 -16.96 -5.99
N TYR A 78 5.50 -17.21 -4.82
CA TYR A 78 5.40 -16.20 -3.77
C TYR A 78 6.78 -15.87 -3.23
N MET A 79 7.15 -14.59 -3.28
CA MET A 79 8.35 -14.10 -2.60
C MET A 79 8.25 -14.36 -1.09
N CYS A 80 9.32 -14.75 -0.46
CA CYS A 80 9.41 -15.06 0.97
C CYS A 80 8.50 -16.20 1.48
N ALA A 81 7.90 -17.00 0.59
CA ALA A 81 7.20 -18.23 0.98
C ALA A 81 8.16 -19.38 1.23
N GLY A 82 7.65 -20.55 1.69
CA GLY A 82 8.46 -21.71 1.97
C GLY A 82 9.14 -22.30 0.73
N SER A 83 10.47 -22.44 0.75
CA SER A 83 11.21 -23.17 -0.28
C SER A 83 11.09 -24.68 -0.09
N GLY A 84 11.04 -25.42 -1.19
CA GLY A 84 11.01 -26.87 -1.21
C GLY A 84 10.10 -27.45 -2.29
N GLU A 85 9.92 -28.75 -2.20
CA GLU A 85 9.02 -29.51 -3.07
C GLU A 85 7.94 -30.17 -2.21
N VAL A 86 6.68 -30.05 -2.65
CA VAL A 86 5.54 -30.69 -2.01
C VAL A 86 4.59 -31.21 -3.08
N GLU A 87 4.15 -32.46 -2.91
CA GLU A 87 3.12 -33.10 -3.72
C GLU A 87 2.01 -33.61 -2.81
N ALA A 88 0.76 -33.26 -3.09
CA ALA A 88 -0.38 -33.60 -2.27
C ALA A 88 -1.69 -33.54 -3.08
N PRO A 89 -2.78 -34.12 -2.55
CA PRO A 89 -4.10 -33.97 -3.16
C PRO A 89 -4.46 -32.48 -3.30
N PHE A 90 -5.02 -32.14 -4.46
CA PHE A 90 -5.54 -30.82 -4.78
C PHE A 90 -6.85 -30.56 -4.02
N TYR A 91 -7.05 -29.32 -3.59
CA TYR A 91 -8.28 -28.88 -2.94
C TYR A 91 -8.64 -27.45 -3.31
N TYR A 92 -9.84 -27.26 -3.85
CA TYR A 92 -10.38 -25.93 -4.11
C TYR A 92 -11.15 -25.42 -2.89
N LEU A 93 -10.67 -24.36 -2.28
CA LEU A 93 -11.31 -23.68 -1.16
C LEU A 93 -12.31 -22.64 -1.71
N THR A 94 -13.58 -22.98 -1.71
CA THR A 94 -14.65 -22.16 -2.28
C THR A 94 -15.03 -20.94 -1.46
N ALA A 95 -14.73 -20.95 -0.16
CA ALA A 95 -14.99 -19.84 0.76
C ALA A 95 -13.89 -19.76 1.81
N ASN A 96 -13.13 -18.65 1.79
CA ASN A 96 -11.93 -18.48 2.60
C ASN A 96 -12.21 -18.31 4.10
N ASP A 97 -13.42 -17.96 4.47
CA ASP A 97 -13.88 -17.72 5.86
C ASP A 97 -14.86 -18.78 6.38
N ASP A 98 -15.25 -19.76 5.53
CA ASP A 98 -16.18 -20.81 5.92
C ASP A 98 -15.46 -21.97 6.62
N LYS A 99 -15.90 -22.30 7.84
CA LYS A 99 -15.34 -23.38 8.64
C LYS A 99 -15.49 -24.77 8.00
N MET A 100 -16.53 -25.00 7.22
CA MET A 100 -16.74 -26.28 6.54
C MET A 100 -15.76 -26.42 5.38
N SER A 101 -15.62 -25.40 4.55
CA SER A 101 -14.63 -25.36 3.46
C SER A 101 -13.21 -25.55 3.99
N LEU A 102 -12.86 -24.87 5.07
CA LEU A 102 -11.57 -24.98 5.74
C LEU A 102 -11.31 -26.36 6.41
N ALA A 103 -12.35 -27.13 6.71
CA ALA A 103 -12.17 -28.48 7.30
C ALA A 103 -11.52 -29.48 6.31
N GLY A 104 -11.64 -29.24 5.00
CA GLY A 104 -11.10 -30.11 3.96
C GLY A 104 -9.61 -29.94 3.64
N VAL A 105 -8.89 -28.97 4.22
CA VAL A 105 -7.54 -28.56 3.77
C VAL A 105 -6.41 -29.44 4.29
N LYS A 106 -6.63 -30.28 5.30
CA LYS A 106 -5.58 -31.08 5.96
C LYS A 106 -4.82 -31.97 4.97
N GLY A 107 -3.50 -31.83 4.92
CA GLY A 107 -2.62 -32.60 4.04
C GLY A 107 -2.79 -32.31 2.55
N LYS A 108 -3.35 -31.17 2.19
CA LYS A 108 -3.64 -30.81 0.80
C LYS A 108 -2.92 -29.55 0.35
N ILE A 109 -2.75 -29.43 -0.97
CA ILE A 109 -2.40 -28.18 -1.63
C ILE A 109 -3.72 -27.47 -1.97
N VAL A 110 -3.84 -26.23 -1.47
CA VAL A 110 -5.11 -25.50 -1.45
C VAL A 110 -5.11 -24.39 -2.49
N LEU A 111 -6.06 -24.42 -3.43
CA LEU A 111 -6.37 -23.33 -4.36
C LEU A 111 -7.42 -22.41 -3.73
N PHE A 112 -7.19 -21.09 -3.75
CA PHE A 112 -8.15 -20.09 -3.28
C PHE A 112 -8.07 -18.78 -4.07
N ASP A 113 -9.12 -17.96 -3.99
CA ASP A 113 -9.25 -16.68 -4.65
C ASP A 113 -8.56 -15.54 -3.87
N GLY A 114 -7.81 -14.69 -4.57
CA GLY A 114 -7.32 -13.41 -4.08
C GLY A 114 -6.06 -13.47 -3.22
N TYR A 115 -5.99 -12.58 -2.25
CA TYR A 115 -4.81 -12.37 -1.40
C TYR A 115 -4.71 -13.35 -0.23
N LEU A 116 -3.48 -13.81 0.04
CA LEU A 116 -3.15 -14.59 1.22
C LEU A 116 -3.06 -13.69 2.46
N GLY A 117 -4.22 -13.38 3.04
CA GLY A 117 -4.30 -12.57 4.25
C GLY A 117 -3.88 -13.33 5.50
N TYR A 118 -3.66 -12.57 6.58
CA TYR A 118 -3.20 -13.08 7.88
C TYR A 118 -4.06 -14.25 8.41
N TRP A 119 -5.38 -14.06 8.48
CA TRP A 119 -6.27 -15.06 9.07
C TRP A 119 -6.39 -16.31 8.22
N LEU A 120 -6.43 -16.15 6.89
CA LEU A 120 -6.45 -17.30 5.99
C LEU A 120 -5.17 -18.11 6.11
N TYR A 121 -4.00 -17.47 6.09
CA TYR A 121 -2.73 -18.17 6.24
C TYR A 121 -2.65 -18.91 7.58
N GLN A 122 -3.12 -18.27 8.67
CA GLN A 122 -3.22 -18.90 9.97
C GLN A 122 -4.11 -20.15 9.95
N ASP A 123 -5.33 -20.02 9.42
CA ASP A 123 -6.27 -21.14 9.35
C ASP A 123 -5.71 -22.29 8.50
N LEU A 124 -5.07 -22.01 7.36
CA LEU A 124 -4.43 -23.01 6.52
C LEU A 124 -3.30 -23.75 7.26
N CYS A 125 -2.41 -23.02 7.93
CA CYS A 125 -1.32 -23.60 8.71
C CYS A 125 -1.82 -24.45 9.88
N GLU A 126 -2.77 -23.94 10.66
CA GLU A 126 -3.33 -24.63 11.84
C GLU A 126 -4.09 -25.89 11.48
N ARG A 127 -4.77 -25.89 10.35
CA ARG A 127 -5.53 -27.04 9.82
C ARG A 127 -4.68 -28.02 9.03
N GLY A 128 -3.38 -27.70 8.80
CA GLY A 128 -2.41 -28.61 8.22
C GLY A 128 -2.46 -28.69 6.69
N ALA A 129 -2.75 -27.60 6.00
CA ALA A 129 -2.44 -27.44 4.58
C ALA A 129 -0.93 -27.61 4.37
N VAL A 130 -0.49 -28.11 3.21
CA VAL A 130 0.92 -28.39 2.92
C VAL A 130 1.50 -27.54 1.80
N GLY A 131 0.65 -26.86 1.03
CA GLY A 131 1.03 -25.92 -0.02
C GLY A 131 -0.16 -25.06 -0.43
N ILE A 132 0.13 -23.98 -1.13
CA ILE A 132 -0.83 -22.93 -1.46
C ILE A 132 -0.74 -22.58 -2.94
N ILE A 133 -1.91 -22.46 -3.57
CA ILE A 133 -2.08 -21.90 -4.90
C ILE A 133 -3.12 -20.78 -4.76
N SER A 134 -2.76 -19.52 -5.08
CA SER A 134 -3.74 -18.45 -5.19
C SER A 134 -3.99 -18.10 -6.65
N TYR A 135 -5.13 -17.52 -6.94
CA TYR A 135 -5.40 -16.97 -8.26
C TYR A 135 -6.10 -15.62 -8.16
N ASP A 136 -5.92 -14.80 -9.18
CA ASP A 136 -6.72 -13.61 -9.43
C ASP A 136 -6.77 -13.30 -10.93
N GLY A 137 -7.37 -12.17 -11.27
CA GLY A 137 -7.53 -11.74 -12.66
C GLY A 137 -8.92 -11.97 -13.19
N ASN A 138 -9.02 -12.05 -14.51
CA ASN A 138 -10.29 -12.19 -15.20
C ASN A 138 -10.14 -13.18 -16.37
N VAL A 139 -11.03 -14.15 -16.46
CA VAL A 139 -11.02 -15.19 -17.51
C VAL A 139 -11.11 -14.63 -18.93
N ASN A 140 -11.67 -13.44 -19.11
CA ASN A 140 -11.81 -12.77 -20.40
C ASN A 140 -10.60 -11.92 -20.81
N PHE A 141 -9.67 -11.65 -19.88
CA PHE A 141 -8.52 -10.80 -20.09
C PHE A 141 -7.23 -11.53 -19.66
N THR A 142 -6.92 -12.59 -20.38
CA THR A 142 -5.84 -13.52 -20.04
C THR A 142 -4.44 -13.00 -20.41
N ASP A 143 -4.36 -11.95 -21.19
CA ASP A 143 -3.13 -11.26 -21.61
C ASP A 143 -2.66 -10.22 -20.60
N ARG A 144 -3.48 -9.91 -19.58
CA ARG A 144 -3.09 -8.99 -18.51
C ARG A 144 -2.20 -9.68 -17.50
N ASP A 145 -0.99 -9.19 -17.38
CA ASP A 145 -0.10 -9.60 -16.31
C ASP A 145 -0.62 -9.09 -14.96
N MET A 146 -0.79 -10.02 -14.03
CA MET A 146 -1.16 -9.73 -12.65
C MET A 146 0.08 -9.65 -11.77
N ASP A 147 -0.01 -8.91 -10.68
CA ASP A 147 1.10 -8.67 -9.79
C ASP A 147 1.66 -9.96 -9.18
N ARG A 148 2.95 -9.95 -8.84
CA ARG A 148 3.58 -11.05 -8.09
C ARG A 148 3.14 -10.99 -6.64
N ARG A 149 3.01 -12.15 -6.03
CA ARG A 149 2.59 -12.26 -4.63
C ARG A 149 3.79 -12.43 -3.70
N GLU A 150 3.59 -12.02 -2.47
CA GLU A 150 4.55 -12.12 -1.39
C GLU A 150 3.89 -12.71 -0.15
N LEU A 151 4.58 -13.62 0.55
CA LEU A 151 4.22 -13.96 1.91
C LEU A 151 4.82 -12.89 2.83
N ARG A 152 4.03 -11.89 3.16
CA ARG A 152 4.47 -10.76 3.99
C ARG A 152 4.99 -11.23 5.35
N GLY A 153 6.10 -10.67 5.81
CA GLY A 153 6.78 -11.10 7.03
C GLY A 153 5.87 -11.19 8.26
N TRP A 154 5.01 -10.17 8.48
CA TRP A 154 4.06 -10.18 9.60
C TRP A 154 2.99 -11.27 9.50
N VAL A 155 2.64 -11.72 8.29
CA VAL A 155 1.73 -12.86 8.05
C VAL A 155 2.44 -14.18 8.39
N ALA A 156 3.69 -14.32 7.96
CA ALA A 156 4.51 -15.49 8.24
C ALA A 156 4.82 -15.62 9.74
N ASP A 157 5.23 -14.55 10.38
CA ASP A 157 5.63 -14.49 11.80
C ASP A 157 4.54 -14.95 12.78
N ALA A 158 3.30 -14.62 12.49
CA ALA A 158 2.17 -14.98 13.33
C ALA A 158 1.97 -16.50 13.46
N ASN A 159 2.39 -17.24 12.45
CA ASN A 159 2.10 -18.67 12.32
C ASN A 159 3.32 -19.55 12.00
N GLY A 160 4.45 -18.91 11.67
CA GLY A 160 5.61 -19.59 11.14
C GLY A 160 6.65 -19.93 12.20
N GLU A 161 7.81 -19.34 12.04
CA GLU A 161 9.03 -19.66 12.77
C GLU A 161 8.90 -19.47 14.28
N LYS A 162 8.20 -18.45 14.75
CA LYS A 162 7.96 -18.22 16.19
C LYS A 162 7.18 -19.34 16.88
N LYS A 163 6.39 -20.13 16.09
CA LYS A 163 5.68 -21.33 16.57
C LYS A 163 6.34 -22.64 16.11
N GLY A 164 7.56 -22.58 15.56
CA GLY A 164 8.30 -23.75 15.05
C GLY A 164 7.68 -24.36 13.79
N ARG A 165 6.86 -23.63 13.05
CA ARG A 165 6.24 -24.09 11.81
C ARG A 165 7.03 -23.58 10.61
N LYS A 166 7.26 -24.45 9.61
CA LYS A 166 7.83 -24.04 8.32
C LYS A 166 6.81 -23.23 7.52
N LYS A 167 7.30 -22.23 6.79
CA LYS A 167 6.50 -21.53 5.79
C LYS A 167 6.00 -22.51 4.73
N LEU A 168 4.75 -22.35 4.28
CA LEU A 168 4.19 -23.18 3.20
C LEU A 168 4.74 -22.72 1.85
N PRO A 169 5.10 -23.65 0.93
CA PRO A 169 5.33 -23.30 -0.47
C PRO A 169 4.07 -22.71 -1.07
N ALA A 170 4.20 -21.60 -1.80
CA ALA A 170 3.07 -20.91 -2.38
C ALA A 170 3.37 -20.42 -3.81
N VAL A 171 2.40 -20.59 -4.70
CA VAL A 171 2.42 -20.10 -6.08
C VAL A 171 1.14 -19.36 -6.42
N HIS A 172 1.23 -18.49 -7.42
CA HIS A 172 0.12 -17.71 -7.95
C HIS A 172 -0.11 -18.04 -9.41
N ILE A 173 -1.37 -18.18 -9.83
CA ILE A 173 -1.79 -18.48 -11.20
C ILE A 173 -2.85 -17.50 -11.68
N ASN A 174 -3.09 -17.46 -12.98
CA ASN A 174 -4.19 -16.67 -13.56
C ASN A 174 -5.55 -17.33 -13.30
N ALA A 175 -6.60 -16.52 -13.20
CA ALA A 175 -7.98 -16.99 -13.02
C ALA A 175 -8.45 -17.97 -14.10
N LYS A 176 -8.01 -17.81 -15.36
CA LYS A 176 -8.33 -18.74 -16.43
C LYS A 176 -7.72 -20.13 -16.18
N ASP A 177 -6.47 -20.17 -15.74
CA ASP A 177 -5.82 -21.44 -15.40
C ASP A 177 -6.52 -22.10 -14.21
N ALA A 178 -6.90 -21.32 -13.18
CA ALA A 178 -7.65 -21.83 -12.04
C ALA A 178 -9.00 -22.46 -12.46
N VAL A 179 -9.75 -21.84 -13.38
CA VAL A 179 -10.98 -22.40 -13.94
C VAL A 179 -10.69 -23.71 -14.66
N THR A 180 -9.64 -23.76 -15.50
CA THR A 180 -9.25 -24.98 -16.22
C THR A 180 -8.92 -26.14 -15.27
N LEU A 181 -8.24 -25.86 -14.12
CA LEU A 181 -7.98 -26.89 -13.10
C LEU A 181 -9.27 -27.53 -12.55
N ILE A 182 -10.31 -26.72 -12.37
CA ILE A 182 -11.59 -27.21 -11.86
C ILE A 182 -12.34 -28.00 -12.93
N GLU A 183 -12.40 -27.48 -14.18
CA GLU A 183 -13.06 -28.13 -15.32
C GLU A 183 -12.42 -29.48 -15.62
N ASN A 184 -11.12 -29.62 -15.54
CA ASN A 184 -10.38 -30.86 -15.79
C ASN A 184 -10.31 -31.80 -14.57
N ASN A 185 -11.02 -31.47 -13.48
CA ASN A 185 -11.05 -32.28 -12.25
C ASN A 185 -9.65 -32.55 -11.68
N ALA A 186 -8.92 -31.50 -11.32
CA ALA A 186 -7.60 -31.58 -10.70
C ALA A 186 -7.63 -32.45 -9.45
N LYS A 187 -6.73 -33.45 -9.38
CA LYS A 187 -6.66 -34.46 -8.30
C LYS A 187 -5.47 -34.25 -7.38
N THR A 188 -4.31 -33.99 -7.98
CA THR A 188 -3.05 -33.82 -7.27
C THR A 188 -2.32 -32.61 -7.82
N ALA A 189 -1.70 -31.86 -6.93
CA ALA A 189 -0.81 -30.77 -7.27
C ALA A 189 0.60 -31.02 -6.71
N LYS A 190 1.61 -30.60 -7.45
CA LYS A 190 3.00 -30.57 -7.02
C LYS A 190 3.57 -29.18 -7.20
N ILE A 191 4.03 -28.58 -6.11
CA ILE A 191 4.69 -27.26 -6.10
C ILE A 191 6.19 -27.49 -5.86
N THR A 192 7.02 -26.90 -6.73
CA THR A 192 8.45 -26.75 -6.49
C THR A 192 8.77 -25.26 -6.43
N LEU A 193 9.23 -24.76 -5.29
CA LEU A 193 9.61 -23.37 -5.09
C LEU A 193 11.05 -23.30 -4.55
N CYS A 194 11.92 -22.57 -5.25
CA CYS A 194 13.29 -22.34 -4.84
C CYS A 194 13.57 -20.85 -4.84
N GLN A 195 13.96 -20.32 -3.69
CA GLN A 195 14.30 -18.92 -3.53
C GLN A 195 15.37 -18.72 -2.46
N HIS A 196 16.05 -17.59 -2.55
CA HIS A 196 16.96 -17.09 -1.54
C HIS A 196 16.34 -15.90 -0.83
N GLU A 197 16.18 -16.00 0.49
CA GLU A 197 15.70 -14.88 1.31
C GLU A 197 16.89 -14.10 1.88
N TYR A 198 16.79 -12.78 1.87
CA TYR A 198 17.83 -11.87 2.37
C TYR A 198 17.21 -10.58 2.92
N THR A 199 18.00 -9.83 3.69
CA THR A 199 17.62 -8.50 4.16
C THR A 199 18.18 -7.46 3.20
N ALA A 200 17.33 -6.54 2.74
CA ALA A 200 17.69 -5.36 1.96
C ALA A 200 17.34 -4.09 2.74
N GLN A 201 17.78 -2.95 2.25
CA GLN A 201 17.37 -1.65 2.78
C GLN A 201 16.34 -1.01 1.88
N SER A 202 15.34 -0.41 2.50
CA SER A 202 14.41 0.56 1.92
C SER A 202 14.57 1.89 2.66
N HIS A 203 13.96 2.96 2.15
CA HIS A 203 14.15 4.29 2.70
C HIS A 203 12.83 5.05 2.74
N ASN A 204 12.60 5.81 3.81
CA ASN A 204 11.72 6.98 3.72
C ASN A 204 12.55 8.19 3.29
N VAL A 205 11.93 9.15 2.61
CA VAL A 205 12.51 10.48 2.38
C VAL A 205 11.80 11.46 3.30
N ILE A 206 12.55 12.20 4.12
CA ILE A 206 11.99 13.11 5.10
C ILE A 206 12.44 14.54 4.83
N LEU A 207 11.48 15.47 4.78
CA LEU A 207 11.70 16.91 4.73
C LEU A 207 10.97 17.57 5.89
N ASP A 208 11.67 18.42 6.62
CA ASP A 208 11.12 19.26 7.69
C ASP A 208 11.09 20.74 7.26
N LEU A 209 9.93 21.38 7.35
CA LEU A 209 9.76 22.82 7.20
C LEU A 209 9.35 23.39 8.57
N PRO A 210 10.26 24.12 9.28
CA PRO A 210 9.97 24.68 10.59
C PRO A 210 8.85 25.71 10.56
N GLY A 211 7.93 25.64 11.52
CA GLY A 211 6.90 26.66 11.70
C GLY A 211 7.46 27.99 12.22
N THR A 212 6.77 29.08 11.91
CA THR A 212 7.19 30.46 12.27
C THR A 212 6.66 30.93 13.62
N ASP A 213 5.64 30.30 14.18
CA ASP A 213 5.04 30.64 15.47
C ASP A 213 5.74 29.90 16.62
N ALA A 214 6.23 30.60 17.63
CA ALA A 214 7.05 30.05 18.71
C ALA A 214 6.38 28.92 19.51
N GLU A 215 5.04 28.94 19.65
CA GLU A 215 4.31 27.91 20.39
C GLU A 215 3.77 26.83 19.45
N ARG A 216 3.14 27.23 18.33
CA ARG A 216 2.52 26.30 17.39
C ARG A 216 3.53 25.48 16.59
N ALA A 217 4.76 25.99 16.41
CA ALA A 217 5.84 25.23 15.77
C ALA A 217 6.29 23.98 16.56
N LYS A 218 5.87 23.86 17.82
CA LYS A 218 6.08 22.64 18.61
C LYS A 218 5.18 21.49 18.13
N ASP A 219 4.03 21.81 17.53
CA ASP A 219 3.13 20.85 16.91
C ASP A 219 3.57 20.57 15.47
N VAL A 220 3.48 19.32 15.08
CA VAL A 220 3.82 18.85 13.73
C VAL A 220 2.56 18.40 13.00
N ILE A 221 2.40 18.83 11.75
CA ILE A 221 1.52 18.17 10.79
C ILE A 221 2.41 17.32 9.89
N ILE A 222 2.12 16.02 9.83
CA ILE A 222 2.87 15.10 8.99
C ILE A 222 2.09 14.79 7.72
N PHE A 223 2.79 14.84 6.57
CA PHE A 223 2.27 14.47 5.26
C PHE A 223 2.92 13.18 4.82
N THR A 224 2.13 12.23 4.31
CA THR A 224 2.62 10.94 3.84
C THR A 224 2.10 10.63 2.45
N ALA A 225 2.93 9.99 1.63
CA ALA A 225 2.59 9.31 0.39
C ALA A 225 3.68 8.30 0.09
N HIS A 226 3.32 7.13 -0.42
CA HIS A 226 4.37 6.18 -0.82
C HIS A 226 4.86 6.43 -2.24
N TYR A 227 6.05 5.92 -2.52
CA TYR A 227 6.69 6.08 -3.82
C TYR A 227 7.18 4.76 -4.43
N ASP A 228 7.10 3.66 -3.68
CA ASP A 228 7.32 2.32 -4.22
C ASP A 228 6.14 1.90 -5.12
N SER A 229 6.30 0.80 -5.81
CA SER A 229 5.26 0.20 -6.63
C SER A 229 5.30 -1.33 -6.53
N THR A 230 4.26 -1.99 -7.00
CA THR A 230 4.23 -3.45 -7.07
C THR A 230 5.09 -4.01 -8.20
N HIS A 231 5.23 -5.34 -8.27
CA HIS A 231 6.19 -6.02 -9.14
C HIS A 231 5.97 -5.82 -10.65
N LEU A 232 4.77 -5.48 -11.07
CA LEU A 232 4.43 -5.32 -12.49
C LEU A 232 3.84 -3.95 -12.82
N SER A 233 3.77 -3.07 -11.82
CA SER A 233 3.21 -1.73 -11.96
C SER A 233 4.32 -0.67 -12.01
N GLN A 234 4.15 0.30 -12.90
CA GLN A 234 4.92 1.54 -12.84
C GLN A 234 4.43 2.45 -11.69
N GLY A 235 3.26 2.14 -11.10
CA GLY A 235 2.73 2.88 -9.96
C GLY A 235 2.56 4.37 -10.22
N GLU A 236 1.96 4.74 -11.37
CA GLU A 236 1.77 6.15 -11.68
C GLU A 236 0.56 6.72 -10.94
N ASP A 237 -0.56 5.99 -10.91
CA ASP A 237 -1.70 6.31 -10.04
C ASP A 237 -1.37 5.92 -8.60
N ASP A 238 -0.92 4.69 -8.38
CA ASP A 238 -0.61 4.07 -7.10
C ASP A 238 0.90 3.90 -6.89
N ASN A 239 1.67 4.86 -6.29
CA ASN A 239 1.16 6.14 -5.80
C ASN A 239 2.17 7.27 -6.10
N MET A 240 2.74 7.29 -7.31
CA MET A 240 3.54 8.44 -7.72
C MET A 240 2.69 9.73 -7.75
N SER A 241 1.38 9.61 -8.00
CA SER A 241 0.44 10.73 -7.97
C SER A 241 0.42 11.46 -6.62
N GLY A 242 0.33 10.72 -5.52
CA GLY A 242 0.42 11.26 -4.16
C GLY A 242 1.80 11.80 -3.83
N SER A 243 2.85 11.10 -4.27
CA SER A 243 4.23 11.55 -4.08
C SER A 243 4.52 12.88 -4.77
N ILE A 244 4.01 13.10 -5.98
CA ILE A 244 4.08 14.39 -6.70
C ILE A 244 3.28 15.47 -5.95
N CYS A 245 2.11 15.12 -5.39
CA CYS A 245 1.35 16.05 -4.55
C CYS A 245 2.18 16.57 -3.37
N LEU A 246 2.88 15.68 -2.68
CA LEU A 246 3.77 16.08 -1.58
C LEU A 246 4.91 16.99 -2.05
N LEU A 247 5.51 16.73 -3.24
CA LEU A 247 6.52 17.62 -3.81
C LEU A 247 5.95 19.03 -4.07
N ALA A 248 4.76 19.10 -4.69
CA ALA A 248 4.10 20.38 -4.97
C ALA A 248 3.74 21.15 -3.69
N MET A 249 3.30 20.43 -2.66
CA MET A 249 3.00 21.03 -1.36
C MET A 249 4.27 21.49 -0.62
N ALA A 250 5.35 20.71 -0.69
CA ALA A 250 6.63 21.10 -0.11
C ALA A 250 7.18 22.39 -0.73
N GLU A 251 7.12 22.51 -2.06
CA GLU A 251 7.48 23.74 -2.79
C GLU A 251 6.59 24.93 -2.40
N TYR A 252 5.26 24.69 -2.30
CA TYR A 252 4.31 25.72 -1.88
C TYR A 252 4.63 26.25 -0.48
N PHE A 253 4.75 25.34 0.52
CA PHE A 253 4.96 25.74 1.90
C PHE A 253 6.37 26.29 2.18
N ALA A 254 7.37 25.92 1.38
CA ALA A 254 8.68 26.55 1.46
C ALA A 254 8.66 28.04 1.09
N ALA A 255 7.72 28.45 0.23
CA ALA A 255 7.54 29.82 -0.21
C ALA A 255 6.48 30.62 0.59
N HIS A 256 5.76 29.97 1.51
CA HIS A 256 4.67 30.60 2.28
C HIS A 256 4.84 30.34 3.77
N GLU A 257 4.63 31.37 4.58
CA GLU A 257 4.68 31.26 6.03
C GLU A 257 3.59 30.32 6.56
N HIS A 258 3.97 29.50 7.52
CA HIS A 258 3.06 28.61 8.24
C HIS A 258 3.43 28.54 9.72
N ALA A 259 2.43 28.46 10.57
CA ALA A 259 2.62 28.57 12.02
C ALA A 259 3.20 27.28 12.65
N ARG A 260 2.72 26.10 12.18
CA ARG A 260 3.17 24.78 12.68
C ARG A 260 4.30 24.25 11.84
N THR A 261 5.12 23.38 12.44
CA THR A 261 6.11 22.59 11.71
C THR A 261 5.40 21.60 10.79
N LEU A 262 5.85 21.52 9.53
CA LEU A 262 5.36 20.61 8.52
C LEU A 262 6.44 19.58 8.24
N ARG A 263 6.09 18.29 8.31
CA ARG A 263 6.98 17.18 7.99
C ARG A 263 6.41 16.39 6.83
N PHE A 264 7.16 16.27 5.76
CA PHE A 264 6.84 15.47 4.59
C PHE A 264 7.61 14.17 4.67
N VAL A 265 6.92 13.04 4.45
CA VAL A 265 7.50 11.71 4.47
C VAL A 265 7.02 10.95 3.23
N TRP A 266 7.90 10.80 2.25
CA TRP A 266 7.69 9.86 1.16
C TRP A 266 8.06 8.49 1.68
N CYS A 267 7.07 7.61 1.82
CA CYS A 267 7.22 6.29 2.42
C CYS A 267 7.70 5.27 1.39
N GLY A 268 8.74 4.51 1.71
CA GLY A 268 9.15 3.36 0.91
C GLY A 268 8.43 2.09 1.34
N SER A 269 8.37 1.11 0.44
CA SER A 269 7.87 -0.24 0.72
C SER A 269 6.45 -0.28 1.34
N GLU A 270 5.57 0.63 0.97
CA GLU A 270 4.16 0.63 1.38
C GLU A 270 3.46 -0.62 0.89
N GLU A 271 3.62 -0.94 -0.40
CA GLU A 271 3.01 -2.05 -1.12
C GLU A 271 3.32 -3.42 -0.50
N ARG A 272 4.37 -3.48 0.26
CA ARG A 272 4.82 -4.65 1.01
C ARG A 272 4.23 -4.73 2.42
N GLY A 273 3.29 -3.85 2.74
CA GLY A 273 2.53 -3.84 3.99
C GLY A 273 2.84 -2.68 4.91
N LEU A 274 2.87 -1.46 4.39
CA LEU A 274 3.06 -0.22 5.13
C LEU A 274 4.42 -0.18 5.86
N LEU A 275 5.49 -0.75 5.23
CA LEU A 275 6.76 -0.96 5.95
C LEU A 275 7.44 0.36 6.29
N GLY A 276 7.44 1.35 5.38
CA GLY A 276 8.05 2.66 5.59
C GLY A 276 7.38 3.45 6.71
N SER A 277 6.07 3.59 6.67
CA SER A 277 5.33 4.30 7.73
C SER A 277 5.38 3.58 9.08
N LYS A 278 5.41 2.24 9.10
CA LYS A 278 5.65 1.46 10.33
C LYS A 278 7.05 1.68 10.88
N ALA A 279 8.06 1.65 10.00
CA ALA A 279 9.46 1.93 10.38
C ALA A 279 9.61 3.36 10.92
N TYR A 280 9.00 4.35 10.24
CA TYR A 280 8.97 5.72 10.73
C TYR A 280 8.40 5.79 12.15
N CYS A 281 7.22 5.23 12.39
CA CYS A 281 6.59 5.25 13.71
C CYS A 281 7.43 4.54 14.79
N ALA A 282 8.21 3.52 14.43
CA ALA A 282 9.09 2.83 15.35
C ALA A 282 10.37 3.63 15.65
N ASN A 283 11.05 4.11 14.60
CA ASN A 283 12.34 4.81 14.69
C ASN A 283 12.20 6.20 15.34
N HIS A 284 11.06 6.88 15.10
CA HIS A 284 10.76 8.22 15.59
C HIS A 284 9.75 8.23 16.74
N SER A 285 9.64 7.13 17.50
CA SER A 285 8.65 6.98 18.58
C SER A 285 8.68 8.08 19.63
N GLY A 286 9.84 8.67 19.90
CA GLY A 286 9.99 9.81 20.84
C GLY A 286 9.45 11.16 20.33
N GLU A 287 9.12 11.26 19.03
CA GLU A 287 8.61 12.50 18.42
C GLU A 287 7.11 12.43 18.10
N LEU A 288 6.51 11.24 18.16
CA LEU A 288 5.11 11.03 17.76
C LEU A 288 4.15 11.89 18.57
N ASP A 289 4.48 12.22 19.82
CA ASP A 289 3.64 13.05 20.67
C ASP A 289 3.44 14.49 20.18
N ARG A 290 4.34 14.95 19.33
CA ARG A 290 4.25 16.28 18.71
C ARG A 290 3.35 16.28 17.46
N ILE A 291 3.02 15.13 16.89
CA ILE A 291 2.24 15.05 15.65
C ILE A 291 0.77 15.21 15.99
N GLY A 292 0.18 16.32 15.56
CA GLY A 292 -1.23 16.65 15.79
C GLY A 292 -2.18 16.08 14.75
N LEU A 293 -1.70 15.88 13.50
CA LEU A 293 -2.49 15.36 12.37
C LEU A 293 -1.57 14.71 11.35
N CYS A 294 -1.97 13.55 10.82
CA CYS A 294 -1.38 12.91 9.64
C CYS A 294 -2.30 13.15 8.43
N ILE A 295 -1.73 13.72 7.37
CA ILE A 295 -2.40 13.92 6.08
C ILE A 295 -1.74 13.01 5.06
N ASN A 296 -2.43 11.98 4.64
CA ASN A 296 -1.95 11.01 3.66
C ASN A 296 -2.57 11.31 2.29
N VAL A 297 -1.80 11.15 1.24
CA VAL A 297 -2.27 11.29 -0.15
C VAL A 297 -1.95 10.02 -0.90
N ASP A 298 -3.00 9.36 -1.38
CA ASP A 298 -2.84 8.05 -1.99
C ASP A 298 -3.85 7.85 -3.12
N MET A 299 -3.33 7.90 -4.37
CA MET A 299 -4.08 7.86 -5.63
C MET A 299 -4.93 9.11 -5.89
N ILE A 300 -4.41 10.09 -6.60
CA ILE A 300 -5.14 11.29 -7.03
C ILE A 300 -5.01 11.51 -8.53
N GLY A 301 -5.89 12.33 -9.10
CA GLY A 301 -5.77 12.75 -10.50
C GLY A 301 -6.45 11.86 -11.52
N CYS A 302 -7.04 10.73 -11.15
CA CYS A 302 -7.82 9.91 -12.06
C CYS A 302 -8.86 10.72 -12.81
N THR A 303 -9.02 10.45 -14.11
CA THR A 303 -9.98 11.13 -14.99
C THR A 303 -11.42 10.92 -14.53
N MET A 304 -11.72 9.70 -14.13
CA MET A 304 -13.00 9.33 -13.55
C MET A 304 -12.79 8.96 -12.08
N GLY A 305 -13.75 9.32 -11.26
CA GLY A 305 -13.65 8.92 -9.87
C GLY A 305 -14.15 9.98 -8.90
N LYS A 306 -14.39 9.52 -7.69
CA LYS A 306 -14.92 10.32 -6.60
C LYS A 306 -13.75 10.72 -5.70
N PHE A 307 -13.53 12.01 -5.54
CA PHE A 307 -12.55 12.49 -4.57
C PHE A 307 -13.07 12.21 -3.16
N ILE A 308 -12.32 11.44 -2.41
CA ILE A 308 -12.66 11.00 -1.05
C ILE A 308 -11.69 11.58 -0.04
N ALA A 309 -12.15 11.68 1.21
CA ALA A 309 -11.32 11.94 2.38
C ALA A 309 -11.72 10.93 3.47
N CYS A 310 -10.89 9.91 3.63
CA CYS A 310 -11.11 8.89 4.65
C CYS A 310 -10.47 9.35 5.97
N CYS A 311 -11.28 9.63 6.98
CA CYS A 311 -10.85 10.18 8.26
C CYS A 311 -10.80 9.08 9.33
N THR A 312 -9.59 8.77 9.82
CA THR A 312 -9.41 7.99 11.04
C THR A 312 -9.24 8.95 12.21
N SER A 313 -10.31 9.65 12.54
CA SER A 313 -10.36 10.74 13.50
C SER A 313 -11.79 10.92 14.01
N GLU A 314 -12.03 11.98 14.76
CA GLU A 314 -13.38 12.43 15.11
C GLU A 314 -14.21 12.82 13.88
N GLU A 315 -15.52 12.71 13.98
CA GLU A 315 -16.47 13.02 12.91
C GLU A 315 -16.45 14.51 12.51
N HIS A 316 -16.00 15.39 13.39
CA HIS A 316 -15.86 16.82 13.12
C HIS A 316 -14.94 17.11 11.93
N LEU A 317 -13.88 16.33 11.74
CA LEU A 317 -13.01 16.48 10.57
C LEU A 317 -13.74 16.16 9.26
N VAL A 318 -14.59 15.14 9.25
CA VAL A 318 -15.46 14.80 8.11
C VAL A 318 -16.35 15.99 7.74
N HIS A 319 -17.01 16.60 8.73
CA HIS A 319 -17.85 17.78 8.51
C HIS A 319 -17.05 18.98 8.03
N TYR A 320 -15.88 19.23 8.62
CA TYR A 320 -15.00 20.32 8.21
C TYR A 320 -14.63 20.21 6.72
N ILE A 321 -14.18 19.05 6.27
CA ILE A 321 -13.82 18.80 4.88
C ILE A 321 -15.04 18.95 3.95
N SER A 322 -16.22 18.49 4.39
CA SER A 322 -17.46 18.65 3.63
C SER A 322 -17.85 20.12 3.43
N TYR A 323 -17.74 20.96 4.49
CA TYR A 323 -18.00 22.40 4.39
C TYR A 323 -16.98 23.09 3.52
N MET A 324 -15.70 22.77 3.70
CA MET A 324 -14.62 23.32 2.88
C MET A 324 -14.80 22.98 1.40
N GLY A 325 -15.21 21.74 1.07
CA GLY A 325 -15.53 21.36 -0.31
C GLY A 325 -16.60 22.25 -0.94
N ARG A 326 -17.67 22.57 -0.21
CA ARG A 326 -18.73 23.49 -0.66
C ARG A 326 -18.21 24.92 -0.85
N GLU A 327 -17.39 25.40 0.07
CA GLU A 327 -16.80 26.73 0.02
C GLU A 327 -15.91 26.91 -1.20
N TYR A 328 -15.11 25.88 -1.55
CA TYR A 328 -14.22 25.88 -2.72
C TYR A 328 -14.89 25.47 -4.03
N GLY A 329 -16.19 25.10 -4.00
CA GLY A 329 -16.85 24.52 -5.18
C GLY A 329 -16.19 23.22 -5.65
N PHE A 330 -15.55 22.49 -4.73
CA PHE A 330 -14.85 21.25 -4.98
C PHE A 330 -15.66 20.06 -4.45
N GLN A 331 -16.01 19.13 -5.34
CA GLN A 331 -16.82 17.98 -4.94
C GLN A 331 -15.97 16.95 -4.20
N THR A 332 -16.23 16.79 -2.92
CA THR A 332 -15.56 15.82 -2.04
C THR A 332 -16.57 14.92 -1.33
N ALA A 333 -16.15 13.74 -0.97
CA ALA A 333 -16.95 12.76 -0.23
C ALA A 333 -16.17 12.26 1.01
N PRO A 334 -16.11 13.07 2.05
CA PRO A 334 -15.47 12.67 3.28
C PRO A 334 -16.32 11.64 4.06
N TYR A 335 -15.63 10.72 4.73
CA TYR A 335 -16.24 9.71 5.58
C TYR A 335 -15.27 9.22 6.66
N GLN A 336 -15.81 8.59 7.70
CA GLN A 336 -15.03 8.07 8.81
C GLN A 336 -14.76 6.58 8.62
N ASP A 337 -13.49 6.21 8.40
CA ASP A 337 -13.00 4.83 8.32
C ASP A 337 -11.49 4.74 8.55
N VAL A 338 -10.92 3.52 8.44
CA VAL A 338 -9.49 3.25 8.32
C VAL A 338 -9.18 3.06 6.84
N TYR A 339 -8.25 3.86 6.32
CA TYR A 339 -7.76 3.74 4.95
C TYR A 339 -6.52 2.85 4.92
N SER A 340 -6.50 1.86 4.01
CA SER A 340 -5.38 0.92 3.89
C SER A 340 -4.18 1.58 3.21
N SER A 341 -3.48 2.45 3.93
CA SER A 341 -2.30 3.17 3.45
C SER A 341 -1.49 3.73 4.63
N ASP A 342 -0.47 4.56 4.36
CA ASP A 342 0.52 5.06 5.30
C ASP A 342 -0.04 5.84 6.50
N SER A 343 -1.28 6.32 6.44
CA SER A 343 -1.95 6.93 7.60
C SER A 343 -2.25 5.93 8.73
N THR A 344 -2.40 4.65 8.40
CA THR A 344 -2.82 3.61 9.37
C THR A 344 -1.83 3.41 10.52
N PRO A 345 -0.50 3.30 10.30
CA PRO A 345 0.45 3.18 11.40
C PRO A 345 0.46 4.40 12.34
N PHE A 346 0.21 5.60 11.82
CA PHE A 346 0.09 6.80 12.66
C PHE A 346 -1.20 6.76 13.50
N SER A 347 -2.32 6.36 12.89
CA SER A 347 -3.59 6.21 13.63
C SER A 347 -3.49 5.14 14.71
N ASP A 348 -2.74 4.07 14.49
CA ASP A 348 -2.44 3.04 15.51
C ASP A 348 -1.67 3.61 16.72
N LYS A 349 -0.93 4.69 16.53
CA LYS A 349 -0.25 5.44 17.61
C LYS A 349 -1.10 6.56 18.22
N GLY A 350 -2.38 6.61 17.91
CA GLY A 350 -3.30 7.61 18.45
C GLY A 350 -3.23 8.96 17.75
N ILE A 351 -2.61 9.03 16.57
CA ILE A 351 -2.53 10.26 15.77
C ILE A 351 -3.73 10.29 14.82
N PRO A 352 -4.61 11.30 14.88
CA PRO A 352 -5.72 11.43 13.95
C PRO A 352 -5.18 11.60 12.53
N SER A 353 -5.87 10.99 11.57
CA SER A 353 -5.43 11.04 10.19
C SER A 353 -6.58 11.28 9.21
N VAL A 354 -6.22 11.81 8.05
CA VAL A 354 -7.05 11.85 6.85
C VAL A 354 -6.25 11.35 5.66
N SER A 355 -6.83 10.45 4.88
CA SER A 355 -6.29 10.01 3.60
C SER A 355 -7.13 10.59 2.49
N PHE A 356 -6.51 11.37 1.61
CA PHE A 356 -7.11 11.89 0.40
C PHE A 356 -6.80 10.96 -0.77
N ALA A 357 -7.84 10.62 -1.53
CA ALA A 357 -7.72 9.76 -2.71
C ALA A 357 -8.81 10.06 -3.73
N ARG A 358 -8.64 9.55 -4.95
CA ARG A 358 -9.67 9.58 -5.98
C ARG A 358 -10.06 8.15 -6.35
N ALA A 359 -11.15 7.67 -5.77
CA ALA A 359 -11.67 6.32 -5.99
C ALA A 359 -12.29 6.21 -7.39
N ALA A 360 -11.57 5.60 -8.31
CA ALA A 360 -12.05 5.33 -9.67
C ALA A 360 -13.07 4.18 -9.70
N PRO A 361 -14.07 4.22 -10.62
CA PRO A 361 -14.92 3.08 -10.88
C PRO A 361 -14.10 1.89 -11.41
N ARG A 362 -14.55 0.68 -11.16
CA ARG A 362 -13.90 -0.55 -11.66
C ARG A 362 -13.60 -0.44 -13.16
N GLU A 363 -12.46 -0.92 -13.60
CA GLU A 363 -11.99 -0.96 -14.99
C GLU A 363 -11.73 0.42 -15.64
N THR A 364 -11.85 1.53 -14.90
CA THR A 364 -11.50 2.87 -15.41
C THR A 364 -10.12 3.33 -14.98
N ALA A 365 -9.61 2.81 -13.90
CA ALA A 365 -8.20 2.80 -13.49
C ALA A 365 -7.88 1.42 -12.92
N MET A 366 -6.67 0.96 -13.10
CA MET A 366 -6.23 -0.35 -12.63
C MET A 366 -4.88 -0.19 -11.94
N ILE A 367 -4.78 -0.66 -10.73
CA ILE A 367 -3.56 -0.66 -9.92
C ILE A 367 -3.00 -2.08 -9.79
N HIS A 368 -1.77 -2.23 -9.33
CA HIS A 368 -1.07 -3.50 -9.09
C HIS A 368 -0.91 -4.36 -10.37
N ASN A 369 -0.77 -3.73 -11.52
CA ASN A 369 -0.48 -4.38 -12.80
C ASN A 369 0.13 -3.40 -13.81
N ALA A 370 0.47 -3.87 -15.00
CA ALA A 370 1.12 -3.09 -16.06
C ALA A 370 0.26 -1.93 -16.64
N TYR A 371 -1.01 -1.82 -16.25
CA TYR A 371 -1.93 -0.78 -16.72
C TYR A 371 -2.06 0.40 -15.74
N ASP A 372 -1.34 0.39 -14.64
CA ASP A 372 -1.24 1.52 -13.73
C ASP A 372 -0.30 2.58 -14.33
N THR A 373 -0.88 3.41 -15.18
CA THR A 373 -0.18 4.41 -15.98
C THR A 373 -0.99 5.69 -16.10
N MET A 374 -0.38 6.75 -16.61
CA MET A 374 -1.04 8.04 -16.90
C MET A 374 -2.26 7.93 -17.83
N ALA A 375 -2.52 6.78 -18.46
CA ALA A 375 -3.67 6.60 -19.34
C ALA A 375 -5.02 6.80 -18.63
N SER A 376 -5.09 6.51 -17.32
CA SER A 376 -6.29 6.71 -16.49
C SER A 376 -6.37 8.10 -15.84
N MET A 377 -5.35 8.92 -15.97
CA MET A 377 -5.15 10.16 -15.22
C MET A 377 -5.08 11.39 -16.13
N LYS A 378 -5.22 12.59 -15.54
CA LYS A 378 -4.96 13.86 -16.18
C LYS A 378 -4.28 14.84 -15.23
N THR A 379 -3.27 15.53 -15.74
CA THR A 379 -2.53 16.54 -14.95
C THR A 379 -3.41 17.66 -14.43
N GLU A 380 -4.42 18.07 -15.19
CA GLU A 380 -5.37 19.10 -14.76
C GLU A 380 -6.23 18.64 -13.56
N HIS A 381 -6.59 17.36 -13.53
CA HIS A 381 -7.31 16.78 -12.39
C HIS A 381 -6.39 16.69 -11.18
N MET A 382 -5.15 16.25 -11.36
CA MET A 382 -4.14 16.21 -10.30
C MET A 382 -3.92 17.61 -9.69
N ILE A 383 -3.69 18.62 -10.52
CA ILE A 383 -3.48 19.99 -10.04
C ILE A 383 -4.68 20.46 -9.21
N ARG A 384 -5.89 20.19 -9.66
CA ARG A 384 -7.10 20.56 -8.93
C ARG A 384 -7.24 19.83 -7.60
N ASP A 385 -6.89 18.54 -7.56
CA ASP A 385 -6.86 17.76 -6.33
C ASP A 385 -5.78 18.28 -5.37
N MET A 386 -4.58 18.53 -5.88
CA MET A 386 -3.46 19.13 -5.13
C MET A 386 -3.81 20.50 -4.53
N GLU A 387 -4.48 21.36 -5.29
CA GLU A 387 -4.90 22.69 -4.82
C GLU A 387 -5.87 22.58 -3.63
N PHE A 388 -6.82 21.65 -3.69
CA PHE A 388 -7.75 21.42 -2.58
C PHE A 388 -7.02 20.88 -1.34
N ILE A 389 -6.13 19.88 -1.51
CA ILE A 389 -5.36 19.29 -0.42
C ILE A 389 -4.42 20.34 0.20
N THR A 390 -3.77 21.16 -0.64
CA THR A 390 -2.89 22.23 -0.17
C THR A 390 -3.65 23.28 0.64
N ALA A 391 -4.82 23.72 0.14
CA ALA A 391 -5.68 24.69 0.83
C ALA A 391 -6.21 24.13 2.18
N PHE A 392 -6.56 22.84 2.23
CA PHE A 392 -6.90 22.18 3.49
C PHE A 392 -5.70 22.18 4.45
N SER A 393 -4.54 21.81 3.96
CA SER A 393 -3.30 21.74 4.75
C SER A 393 -2.86 23.10 5.27
N GLU A 394 -3.01 24.15 4.46
CA GLU A 394 -2.72 25.53 4.87
C GLU A 394 -3.60 25.98 6.04
N ARG A 395 -4.89 25.63 6.01
CA ARG A 395 -5.80 25.90 7.12
C ARG A 395 -5.40 25.15 8.39
N MET A 396 -4.97 23.88 8.27
CA MET A 396 -4.47 23.10 9.41
C MET A 396 -3.16 23.70 9.97
N ALA A 397 -2.23 24.05 9.07
CA ALA A 397 -0.93 24.63 9.43
C ALA A 397 -1.05 25.95 10.20
N ASN A 398 -2.05 26.76 9.88
CA ASN A 398 -2.22 28.13 10.41
C ASN A 398 -3.34 28.27 11.44
N ALA A 399 -4.16 27.25 11.69
CA ALA A 399 -5.22 27.30 12.68
C ALA A 399 -4.67 27.64 14.09
N VAL A 400 -5.36 28.50 14.83
CA VAL A 400 -4.98 28.83 16.23
C VAL A 400 -4.99 27.55 17.06
N TYR A 401 -6.06 26.77 16.95
CA TYR A 401 -6.15 25.42 17.48
C TYR A 401 -6.41 24.47 16.32
N LEU A 402 -5.76 23.30 16.29
CA LEU A 402 -6.08 22.28 15.30
C LEU A 402 -7.55 21.90 15.45
N PRO A 403 -8.35 21.91 14.36
CA PRO A 403 -9.76 21.53 14.41
C PRO A 403 -9.95 20.00 14.47
N VAL A 404 -9.06 19.32 15.14
CA VAL A 404 -9.06 17.89 15.37
C VAL A 404 -8.35 17.63 16.69
N THR A 405 -8.94 16.79 17.55
CA THR A 405 -8.27 16.37 18.80
C THR A 405 -7.38 15.18 18.53
N ARG A 406 -6.31 15.07 19.34
CA ARG A 406 -5.41 13.92 19.28
C ARG A 406 -6.02 12.72 20.00
N GLU A 407 -7.16 12.29 19.51
CA GLU A 407 -7.90 11.14 20.03
C GLU A 407 -8.51 10.34 18.90
N ILE A 408 -8.26 9.03 18.88
CA ILE A 408 -8.92 8.12 17.95
C ILE A 408 -10.18 7.59 18.61
N PRO A 409 -11.37 7.80 18.03
CA PRO A 409 -12.63 7.28 18.55
C PRO A 409 -12.62 5.75 18.69
N ASP A 410 -13.31 5.23 19.70
CA ASP A 410 -13.30 3.79 19.99
C ASP A 410 -13.76 2.93 18.80
N LYS A 411 -14.73 3.41 18.03
CA LYS A 411 -15.15 2.77 16.78
C LYS A 411 -14.00 2.64 15.76
N MET A 412 -13.14 3.65 15.69
CA MET A 412 -11.97 3.60 14.78
C MET A 412 -10.87 2.74 15.37
N LYS A 413 -10.65 2.75 16.68
CA LYS A 413 -9.74 1.81 17.36
C LYS A 413 -10.15 0.36 17.07
N GLU A 414 -11.43 0.04 17.16
CA GLU A 414 -11.91 -1.32 16.84
C GLU A 414 -11.65 -1.70 15.37
N LYS A 415 -11.83 -0.77 14.43
CA LYS A 415 -11.51 -1.00 13.01
C LYS A 415 -10.00 -1.18 12.79
N LEU A 416 -9.16 -0.39 13.48
CA LEU A 416 -7.70 -0.54 13.44
C LEU A 416 -7.26 -1.91 13.96
N GLU A 417 -7.82 -2.39 15.08
CA GLU A 417 -7.53 -3.72 15.60
C GLU A 417 -7.87 -4.85 14.60
N LYS A 418 -9.00 -4.70 13.89
CA LYS A 418 -9.38 -5.64 12.81
C LYS A 418 -8.44 -5.54 11.60
N TYR A 419 -8.16 -4.33 11.14
CA TYR A 419 -7.26 -4.09 10.02
C TYR A 419 -5.84 -4.63 10.29
N LEU A 420 -5.33 -4.39 11.49
CA LEU A 420 -4.01 -4.87 11.94
C LEU A 420 -4.01 -6.35 12.36
N CYS A 421 -5.11 -7.06 12.13
CA CYS A 421 -5.26 -8.48 12.46
C CYS A 421 -5.00 -8.84 13.92
N ARG A 422 -5.23 -7.92 14.85
CA ARG A 422 -5.17 -8.16 16.29
C ARG A 422 -6.49 -8.72 16.82
N LYS A 423 -7.58 -8.45 16.11
CA LYS A 423 -8.93 -8.96 16.37
C LYS A 423 -9.55 -9.43 15.06
N ARG A 424 -10.29 -10.58 15.10
CA ARG A 424 -11.12 -11.06 13.97
C ARG A 424 -12.39 -10.25 13.78
#